data_b09c4a62a6505f3241fd932176b7efd2
#
_entry.id   b09c4a62a6505f3241fd932176b7efd2
#
_cell.length_a   1.000
_cell.length_b   1.000
_cell.length_c   1.000
_cell.angle_alpha   90.00
_cell.angle_beta   90.00
_cell.angle_gamma   90.00
#
_symmetry.space_group_name_H-M   'P 1'
#
loop_
_entity.id
_entity.type
_entity.pdbx_description
1 polymer ?
#
loop_
_entity_poly.entity_id
_entity_poly.type
_entity_poly.pdbx_seq_one_letter_code
_entity_poly.pdbx_strand_id
1 'polypeptide(L)'
;NGHNLDFVFHLGDFIDRDFRSFDTLNPIAAKLKSPLYHALGNHDLEVEESKKQEVLKKLGLKKSYYSFRRRGYRFLIIDTTEVSTYRHPKGSEEHSSAVTELERLRKAGVAGSKPWNGRPSETQLTWIESELAAASDAQETVLLFGHHPILPDESHAIWNSSSVDAIFQKHTCAKLYINGHNHAGYHLDSKGLHYLTLDGMVETENTNAFAVADLYSNRLEITGFGRQESHVLKFR
;
A
#
# COMPACT_ATOMS: atom_id res chain seq x y z
N ASN A 1 -14.24 -5.72 -15.30
CA ASN A 1 -15.32 -6.71 -15.46
C ASN A 1 -15.13 -7.65 -16.68
N GLY A 2 -14.09 -7.44 -17.48
CA GLY A 2 -13.73 -8.33 -18.60
C GLY A 2 -13.01 -9.62 -18.20
N HIS A 3 -12.52 -9.69 -16.94
CA HIS A 3 -11.82 -10.84 -16.39
C HIS A 3 -12.64 -11.46 -15.25
N ASN A 4 -12.47 -12.78 -15.04
CA ASN A 4 -13.04 -13.48 -13.89
C ASN A 4 -12.06 -13.38 -12.72
N LEU A 5 -12.18 -12.31 -11.91
CA LEU A 5 -11.25 -11.99 -10.82
C LEU A 5 -11.79 -12.49 -9.48
N ASP A 6 -10.92 -13.01 -8.63
CA ASP A 6 -11.23 -13.32 -7.24
C ASP A 6 -11.48 -12.05 -6.41
N PHE A 7 -10.74 -10.98 -6.69
CA PHE A 7 -10.89 -9.63 -6.12
C PHE A 7 -10.12 -8.60 -6.95
N VAL A 8 -10.37 -7.33 -6.67
CA VAL A 8 -9.61 -6.19 -7.20
C VAL A 8 -8.92 -5.50 -6.03
N PHE A 9 -7.70 -5.03 -6.24
CA PHE A 9 -6.94 -4.27 -5.26
C PHE A 9 -6.67 -2.87 -5.77
N HIS A 10 -6.95 -1.85 -4.95
CA HIS A 10 -6.61 -0.46 -5.19
C HIS A 10 -5.51 -0.02 -4.20
N LEU A 11 -4.40 0.46 -4.73
CA LEU A 11 -3.17 0.69 -3.98
C LEU A 11 -3.06 2.10 -3.35
N GLY A 12 -4.19 2.76 -3.10
CA GLY A 12 -4.24 4.10 -2.51
C GLY A 12 -4.38 5.21 -3.54
N ASP A 13 -4.61 6.44 -3.07
CA ASP A 13 -4.91 7.61 -3.88
C ASP A 13 -6.14 7.38 -4.78
N PHE A 14 -7.23 6.92 -4.14
CA PHE A 14 -8.50 6.73 -4.82
C PHE A 14 -9.13 8.05 -5.28
N ILE A 15 -8.84 9.11 -4.54
CA ILE A 15 -9.17 10.50 -4.89
C ILE A 15 -7.89 11.34 -4.94
N ASP A 16 -7.95 12.52 -5.57
CA ASP A 16 -6.91 13.53 -5.52
C ASP A 16 -7.35 14.72 -4.65
N ARG A 17 -7.27 14.58 -3.32
CA ARG A 17 -7.47 15.63 -2.30
C ARG A 17 -8.86 16.24 -2.21
N ASP A 18 -9.71 16.13 -3.20
CA ASP A 18 -11.11 16.61 -3.13
C ASP A 18 -12.02 15.50 -2.59
N PHE A 19 -12.47 15.66 -1.34
CA PHE A 19 -13.34 14.70 -0.67
C PHE A 19 -14.64 14.39 -1.45
N ARG A 20 -15.16 15.35 -2.23
CA ARG A 20 -16.36 15.16 -3.05
C ARG A 20 -16.15 14.14 -4.18
N SER A 21 -14.90 13.91 -4.58
CA SER A 21 -14.56 12.91 -5.60
C SER A 21 -15.00 11.50 -5.22
N PHE A 22 -15.11 11.17 -3.91
CA PHE A 22 -15.70 9.91 -3.46
C PHE A 22 -17.13 9.71 -3.98
N ASP A 23 -17.95 10.78 -4.06
CA ASP A 23 -19.33 10.68 -4.51
C ASP A 23 -19.43 10.38 -6.02
N THR A 24 -18.38 10.68 -6.79
CA THR A 24 -18.26 10.35 -8.21
C THR A 24 -17.65 8.95 -8.41
N LEU A 25 -16.59 8.64 -7.69
CA LEU A 25 -15.80 7.43 -7.93
C LEU A 25 -16.42 6.17 -7.29
N ASN A 26 -17.03 6.29 -6.10
CA ASN A 26 -17.67 5.15 -5.45
C ASN A 26 -18.77 4.48 -6.29
N PRO A 27 -19.67 5.21 -6.97
CA PRO A 27 -20.65 4.59 -7.88
C PRO A 27 -20.01 3.89 -9.09
N ILE A 28 -18.82 4.33 -9.54
CA ILE A 28 -18.06 3.68 -10.60
C ILE A 28 -17.44 2.39 -10.08
N ALA A 29 -16.76 2.46 -8.93
CA ALA A 29 -16.14 1.30 -8.28
C ALA A 29 -17.18 0.22 -7.92
N ALA A 30 -18.38 0.63 -7.49
CA ALA A 30 -19.49 -0.29 -7.18
C ALA A 30 -19.99 -1.12 -8.38
N LYS A 31 -19.59 -0.77 -9.61
CA LYS A 31 -19.87 -1.58 -10.82
C LYS A 31 -18.92 -2.79 -10.97
N LEU A 32 -17.91 -2.91 -10.15
CA LEU A 32 -17.05 -4.10 -10.12
C LEU A 32 -17.86 -5.30 -9.66
N LYS A 33 -17.70 -6.43 -10.37
CA LYS A 33 -18.35 -7.69 -10.01
C LYS A 33 -17.62 -8.42 -8.88
N SER A 34 -16.33 -8.16 -8.74
CA SER A 34 -15.46 -8.76 -7.74
C SER A 34 -15.28 -7.83 -6.54
N PRO A 35 -15.05 -8.36 -5.33
CA PRO A 35 -14.75 -7.53 -4.17
C PRO A 35 -13.59 -6.58 -4.43
N LEU A 36 -13.71 -5.34 -3.98
CA LEU A 36 -12.67 -4.33 -4.05
C LEU A 36 -12.06 -4.13 -2.66
N TYR A 37 -10.74 -4.24 -2.57
CA TYR A 37 -9.95 -3.93 -1.38
C TYR A 37 -9.12 -2.67 -1.63
N HIS A 38 -8.92 -1.86 -0.57
CA HIS A 38 -8.18 -0.62 -0.64
C HIS A 38 -7.00 -0.60 0.33
N ALA A 39 -5.85 -0.10 -0.12
CA ALA A 39 -4.89 0.58 0.73
C ALA A 39 -5.24 2.07 0.77
N LEU A 40 -4.83 2.77 1.84
CA LEU A 40 -4.93 4.22 1.94
C LEU A 40 -3.71 4.87 1.29
N GLY A 41 -3.93 5.90 0.47
CA GLY A 41 -2.90 6.77 -0.05
C GLY A 41 -2.88 8.14 0.64
N ASN A 42 -1.85 8.93 0.38
CA ASN A 42 -1.72 10.26 0.98
C ASN A 42 -2.77 11.23 0.43
N HIS A 43 -3.10 11.17 -0.86
CA HIS A 43 -4.13 12.03 -1.45
C HIS A 43 -5.54 11.75 -0.92
N ASP A 44 -5.82 10.50 -0.49
CA ASP A 44 -7.09 10.17 0.18
C ASP A 44 -7.26 10.94 1.50
N LEU A 45 -6.15 11.31 2.15
CA LEU A 45 -6.09 11.91 3.49
C LEU A 45 -5.72 13.40 3.48
N GLU A 46 -5.23 13.92 2.37
CA GLU A 46 -4.96 15.35 2.17
C GLU A 46 -6.22 16.16 1.82
N VAL A 47 -7.35 15.76 2.40
CA VAL A 47 -8.65 16.43 2.31
C VAL A 47 -8.82 17.50 3.39
N GLU A 48 -9.93 18.22 3.37
CA GLU A 48 -10.26 19.21 4.40
C GLU A 48 -10.21 18.58 5.80
N GLU A 49 -9.70 19.32 6.79
CA GLU A 49 -9.46 18.85 8.15
C GLU A 49 -10.69 18.20 8.80
N SER A 50 -11.89 18.76 8.55
CA SER A 50 -13.16 18.24 9.05
C SER A 50 -13.59 16.92 8.41
N LYS A 51 -12.97 16.53 7.29
CA LYS A 51 -13.32 15.34 6.49
C LYS A 51 -12.39 14.14 6.70
N LYS A 52 -11.22 14.36 7.27
CA LYS A 52 -10.20 13.29 7.45
C LYS A 52 -10.75 12.05 8.14
N GLN A 53 -11.58 12.20 9.16
CA GLN A 53 -12.18 11.06 9.89
C GLN A 53 -13.25 10.29 9.09
N GLU A 54 -13.78 10.91 8.03
CA GLU A 54 -14.79 10.28 7.18
C GLU A 54 -14.19 9.41 6.05
N VAL A 55 -12.90 9.54 5.76
CA VAL A 55 -12.22 8.89 4.62
C VAL A 55 -12.36 7.37 4.66
N LEU A 56 -12.06 6.73 5.80
CA LEU A 56 -12.20 5.28 5.92
C LEU A 56 -13.63 4.82 5.61
N LYS A 57 -14.62 5.55 6.11
CA LYS A 57 -16.04 5.24 5.86
C LYS A 57 -16.39 5.39 4.37
N LYS A 58 -15.85 6.40 3.69
CA LYS A 58 -16.05 6.60 2.24
C LYS A 58 -15.45 5.46 1.41
N LEU A 59 -14.33 4.88 1.85
CA LEU A 59 -13.71 3.70 1.24
C LEU A 59 -14.31 2.37 1.72
N GLY A 60 -15.31 2.39 2.60
CA GLY A 60 -15.92 1.17 3.17
C GLY A 60 -15.00 0.40 4.11
N LEU A 61 -13.93 1.04 4.62
CA LEU A 61 -12.95 0.42 5.49
C LEU A 61 -13.38 0.52 6.97
N LYS A 62 -13.31 -0.61 7.69
CA LYS A 62 -13.51 -0.66 9.15
C LYS A 62 -12.21 -0.34 9.91
N LYS A 63 -11.06 -0.67 9.32
CA LYS A 63 -9.71 -0.40 9.83
C LYS A 63 -8.84 0.02 8.67
N SER A 64 -7.82 0.80 8.95
CA SER A 64 -6.89 1.29 7.91
C SER A 64 -5.87 0.23 7.48
N TYR A 65 -5.60 -0.76 8.35
CA TYR A 65 -4.81 -1.94 8.04
C TYR A 65 -5.57 -3.20 8.46
N TYR A 66 -5.43 -4.28 7.69
CA TYR A 66 -6.19 -5.51 7.89
C TYR A 66 -5.57 -6.68 7.12
N SER A 67 -6.04 -7.89 7.41
CA SER A 67 -5.69 -9.08 6.65
C SER A 67 -6.93 -9.87 6.25
N PHE A 68 -6.78 -10.68 5.21
CA PHE A 68 -7.76 -11.68 4.84
C PHE A 68 -7.07 -12.90 4.24
N ARG A 69 -7.80 -14.01 4.18
CA ARG A 69 -7.33 -15.27 3.59
C ARG A 69 -8.18 -15.62 2.38
N ARG A 70 -7.53 -16.16 1.36
CA ARG A 70 -8.21 -16.72 0.20
C ARG A 70 -7.37 -17.82 -0.43
N ARG A 71 -7.98 -18.98 -0.63
CA ARG A 71 -7.37 -20.14 -1.31
C ARG A 71 -5.99 -20.55 -0.76
N GLY A 72 -5.79 -20.48 0.55
CA GLY A 72 -4.52 -20.85 1.20
C GLY A 72 -3.45 -19.78 1.22
N TYR A 73 -3.76 -18.59 0.72
CA TYR A 73 -2.90 -17.41 0.80
C TYR A 73 -3.42 -16.43 1.85
N ARG A 74 -2.50 -15.72 2.48
CA ARG A 74 -2.80 -14.58 3.35
C ARG A 74 -2.40 -13.29 2.66
N PHE A 75 -3.30 -12.32 2.71
CA PHE A 75 -3.14 -10.98 2.16
C PHE A 75 -3.13 -9.99 3.31
N LEU A 76 -2.03 -9.22 3.45
CA LEU A 76 -1.89 -8.18 4.45
C LEU A 76 -1.93 -6.83 3.77
N ILE A 77 -2.83 -5.98 4.24
CA ILE A 77 -2.91 -4.60 3.82
C ILE A 77 -2.36 -3.74 4.95
N ILE A 78 -1.29 -3.01 4.68
CA ILE A 78 -0.63 -2.15 5.64
C ILE A 78 -0.96 -0.68 5.36
N ASP A 79 -1.18 0.08 6.42
CA ASP A 79 -1.40 1.52 6.35
C ASP A 79 -0.05 2.23 6.48
N THR A 80 0.53 2.59 5.34
CA THR A 80 1.79 3.33 5.27
C THR A 80 1.62 4.83 5.53
N THR A 81 0.37 5.28 5.74
CA THR A 81 -0.01 6.67 6.03
C THR A 81 -0.30 6.93 7.50
N GLU A 82 -0.29 5.89 8.35
CA GLU A 82 -0.80 5.93 9.73
C GLU A 82 -0.12 7.01 10.58
N VAL A 83 1.20 7.13 10.48
CA VAL A 83 1.96 8.23 11.07
C VAL A 83 2.46 9.12 9.94
N SER A 84 1.83 10.26 9.76
CA SER A 84 2.17 11.23 8.71
C SER A 84 1.66 12.62 9.07
N THR A 85 2.17 13.65 8.40
CA THR A 85 1.78 15.04 8.62
C THR A 85 0.40 15.40 8.02
N TYR A 86 -0.19 14.49 7.27
CA TYR A 86 -1.49 14.69 6.61
C TYR A 86 -2.61 13.79 7.16
N ARG A 87 -2.31 12.79 7.99
CA ARG A 87 -3.29 11.82 8.52
C ARG A 87 -4.30 12.46 9.45
N HIS A 88 -3.82 13.24 10.40
CA HIS A 88 -4.62 13.83 11.47
C HIS A 88 -4.83 15.33 11.27
N PRO A 89 -5.90 15.91 11.82
CA PRO A 89 -6.14 17.35 11.73
C PRO A 89 -4.96 18.17 12.26
N LYS A 90 -4.66 19.28 11.59
CA LYS A 90 -3.64 20.22 12.03
C LYS A 90 -3.94 20.71 13.45
N GLY A 91 -2.91 20.71 14.29
CA GLY A 91 -3.02 21.11 15.71
C GLY A 91 -3.40 19.96 16.67
N SER A 92 -3.69 18.75 16.17
CA SER A 92 -3.82 17.59 17.04
C SER A 92 -2.45 17.13 17.56
N GLU A 93 -2.46 16.35 18.62
CA GLU A 93 -1.24 15.77 19.21
C GLU A 93 -0.52 14.85 18.21
N GLU A 94 -1.28 14.02 17.51
CA GLU A 94 -0.75 13.09 16.50
C GLU A 94 -0.11 13.83 15.33
N HIS A 95 -0.75 14.91 14.85
CA HIS A 95 -0.17 15.76 13.80
C HIS A 95 1.15 16.39 14.28
N SER A 96 1.16 16.97 15.50
CA SER A 96 2.35 17.64 16.06
C SER A 96 3.50 16.65 16.28
N SER A 97 3.19 15.43 16.72
CA SER A 97 4.16 14.34 16.87
C SER A 97 4.75 13.91 15.53
N ALA A 98 3.91 13.77 14.50
CA ALA A 98 4.36 13.42 13.15
C ALA A 98 5.27 14.51 12.52
N VAL A 99 4.94 15.79 12.73
CA VAL A 99 5.80 16.92 12.27
C VAL A 99 7.16 16.87 12.96
N THR A 100 7.19 16.67 14.28
CA THR A 100 8.43 16.57 15.06
C THR A 100 9.29 15.38 14.59
N GLU A 101 8.65 14.24 14.34
CA GLU A 101 9.33 13.05 13.83
C GLU A 101 9.92 13.30 12.44
N LEU A 102 9.15 13.89 11.52
CA LEU A 102 9.62 14.22 10.17
C LEU A 102 10.86 15.12 10.22
N GLU A 103 10.87 16.15 11.08
CA GLU A 103 12.03 17.02 11.25
C GLU A 103 13.26 16.27 11.77
N ARG A 104 13.07 15.36 12.73
CA ARG A 104 14.13 14.50 13.26
C ARG A 104 14.72 13.61 12.17
N LEU A 105 13.87 12.97 11.35
CA LEU A 105 14.29 12.10 10.25
C LEU A 105 15.03 12.87 9.16
N ARG A 106 14.59 14.08 8.83
CA ARG A 106 15.29 14.98 7.89
C ARG A 106 16.70 15.34 8.39
N LYS A 107 16.84 15.68 9.67
CA LYS A 107 18.14 15.95 10.27
C LYS A 107 19.05 14.73 10.28
N ALA A 108 18.48 13.52 10.37
CA ALA A 108 19.21 12.26 10.30
C ALA A 108 19.53 11.82 8.85
N GLY A 109 19.08 12.55 7.83
CA GLY A 109 19.36 12.23 6.43
C GLY A 109 18.58 11.03 5.88
N VAL A 110 17.44 10.65 6.49
CA VAL A 110 16.61 9.57 5.99
C VAL A 110 16.03 9.94 4.63
N ALA A 111 16.25 9.12 3.62
CA ALA A 111 15.88 9.42 2.23
C ALA A 111 14.37 9.66 2.05
N GLY A 112 13.54 8.80 2.65
CA GLY A 112 12.08 8.87 2.63
C GLY A 112 11.47 9.97 3.51
N SER A 113 12.27 10.83 4.20
CA SER A 113 11.77 11.89 5.09
C SER A 113 11.16 13.06 4.32
N LYS A 114 10.09 12.78 3.58
CA LYS A 114 9.32 13.74 2.79
C LYS A 114 7.92 13.93 3.39
N PRO A 115 7.29 15.11 3.23
CA PRO A 115 6.01 15.40 3.85
C PRO A 115 4.84 14.60 3.25
N TRP A 116 5.00 14.08 2.03
CA TRP A 116 4.01 13.24 1.35
C TRP A 116 4.14 11.75 1.70
N ASN A 117 5.19 11.34 2.41
CA ASN A 117 5.36 9.99 2.92
C ASN A 117 4.84 9.89 4.37
N GLY A 118 4.78 8.66 4.84
CA GLY A 118 4.41 8.34 6.20
C GLY A 118 5.06 7.04 6.63
N ARG A 119 4.53 6.42 7.69
CA ARG A 119 4.97 5.11 8.15
C ARG A 119 3.89 4.37 8.92
N PRO A 120 3.94 3.04 9.01
CA PRO A 120 3.23 2.27 10.01
C PRO A 120 3.67 2.67 11.43
N SER A 121 2.74 2.66 12.40
CA SER A 121 3.05 2.83 13.81
C SER A 121 3.73 1.60 14.41
N GLU A 122 4.32 1.72 15.61
CA GLU A 122 4.89 0.57 16.33
C GLU A 122 3.84 -0.49 16.65
N THR A 123 2.61 -0.09 16.91
CA THR A 123 1.47 -1.01 17.10
C THR A 123 1.19 -1.80 15.82
N GLN A 124 1.20 -1.12 14.67
CA GLN A 124 1.01 -1.80 13.39
C GLN A 124 2.20 -2.71 13.04
N LEU A 125 3.44 -2.31 13.34
CA LEU A 125 4.61 -3.18 13.14
C LEU A 125 4.50 -4.46 13.96
N THR A 126 4.06 -4.38 15.21
CA THR A 126 3.81 -5.56 16.06
C THR A 126 2.71 -6.44 15.47
N TRP A 127 1.64 -5.84 14.94
CA TRP A 127 0.57 -6.58 14.26
C TRP A 127 1.08 -7.26 12.99
N ILE A 128 1.88 -6.59 12.16
CA ILE A 128 2.48 -7.17 10.94
C ILE A 128 3.32 -8.40 11.31
N GLU A 129 4.19 -8.27 12.31
CA GLU A 129 5.04 -9.38 12.77
C GLU A 129 4.19 -10.56 13.27
N SER A 130 3.13 -10.29 14.03
CA SER A 130 2.22 -11.33 14.53
C SER A 130 1.47 -12.05 13.41
N GLU A 131 1.02 -11.33 12.37
CA GLU A 131 0.36 -11.91 11.20
C GLU A 131 1.32 -12.79 10.38
N LEU A 132 2.57 -12.34 10.20
CA LEU A 132 3.60 -13.09 9.49
C LEU A 132 4.02 -14.35 10.27
N ALA A 133 4.18 -14.25 11.59
CA ALA A 133 4.45 -15.41 12.44
C ALA A 133 3.32 -16.45 12.35
N ALA A 134 2.07 -16.01 12.51
CA ALA A 134 0.91 -16.88 12.39
C ALA A 134 0.75 -17.51 10.99
N ALA A 135 1.17 -16.79 9.93
CA ALA A 135 1.19 -17.34 8.57
C ALA A 135 2.28 -18.39 8.40
N SER A 136 3.47 -18.17 9.00
CA SER A 136 4.56 -19.15 8.99
C SER A 136 4.13 -20.44 9.70
N ASP A 137 3.50 -20.35 10.87
CA ASP A 137 2.99 -21.51 11.62
C ASP A 137 1.92 -22.27 10.84
N ALA A 138 1.07 -21.55 10.09
CA ALA A 138 0.04 -22.11 9.24
C ALA A 138 0.54 -22.57 7.85
N GLN A 139 1.81 -22.39 7.55
CA GLN A 139 2.43 -22.66 6.24
C GLN A 139 1.73 -21.92 5.08
N GLU A 140 1.21 -20.72 5.34
CA GLU A 140 0.57 -19.87 4.35
C GLU A 140 1.61 -19.01 3.63
N THR A 141 1.44 -18.79 2.33
CA THR A 141 2.18 -17.76 1.59
C THR A 141 1.52 -16.42 1.79
N VAL A 142 2.33 -15.38 2.04
CA VAL A 142 1.85 -14.02 2.33
C VAL A 142 2.20 -13.08 1.20
N LEU A 143 1.19 -12.31 0.75
CA LEU A 143 1.35 -11.16 -0.13
C LEU A 143 0.94 -9.90 0.66
N LEU A 144 1.79 -8.88 0.62
CA LEU A 144 1.59 -7.63 1.35
C LEU A 144 1.28 -6.49 0.37
N PHE A 145 0.43 -5.58 0.81
CA PHE A 145 0.00 -4.42 0.01
C PHE A 145 0.05 -3.16 0.87
N GLY A 146 0.45 -2.07 0.28
CA GLY A 146 0.42 -0.75 0.88
C GLY A 146 0.44 0.32 -0.20
N HIS A 147 0.52 1.58 0.20
CA HIS A 147 0.57 2.67 -0.78
C HIS A 147 2.00 3.08 -1.13
N HIS A 148 2.81 3.39 -0.12
CA HIS A 148 4.19 3.86 -0.33
C HIS A 148 5.17 2.70 -0.54
N PRO A 149 6.24 2.88 -1.34
CA PRO A 149 7.36 1.94 -1.40
C PRO A 149 8.02 1.73 -0.03
N ILE A 150 8.56 0.52 0.17
CA ILE A 150 9.48 0.21 1.26
C ILE A 150 10.91 0.19 0.72
N LEU A 151 11.11 -0.51 -0.40
CA LEU A 151 12.38 -0.52 -1.14
C LEU A 151 12.15 -0.16 -2.61
N PRO A 152 13.14 0.50 -3.25
CA PRO A 152 14.38 0.99 -2.67
C PRO A 152 14.15 2.10 -1.63
N ASP A 153 15.09 2.25 -0.68
CA ASP A 153 15.05 3.33 0.31
C ASP A 153 15.44 4.66 -0.35
N GLU A 154 14.44 5.32 -0.89
CA GLU A 154 14.56 6.58 -1.65
C GLU A 154 13.48 7.60 -1.25
N SER A 155 13.37 8.69 -2.00
CA SER A 155 12.51 9.83 -1.67
C SER A 155 11.01 9.52 -1.56
N HIS A 156 10.53 8.42 -2.16
CA HIS A 156 9.13 7.97 -2.08
C HIS A 156 8.91 6.85 -1.06
N ALA A 157 9.99 6.33 -0.45
CA ALA A 157 9.87 5.27 0.56
C ALA A 157 9.27 5.79 1.87
N ILE A 158 8.68 4.88 2.64
CA ILE A 158 8.20 5.18 3.99
C ILE A 158 9.34 5.63 4.91
N TRP A 159 8.98 6.33 5.98
CA TRP A 159 9.97 6.91 6.91
C TRP A 159 10.79 5.88 7.69
N ASN A 160 10.27 4.67 7.90
CA ASN A 160 10.90 3.57 8.64
C ASN A 160 11.13 2.32 7.75
N SER A 161 11.48 2.53 6.48
CA SER A 161 11.66 1.49 5.46
C SER A 161 12.52 0.32 5.93
N SER A 162 13.68 0.60 6.52
CA SER A 162 14.60 -0.44 7.03
C SER A 162 13.99 -1.32 8.12
N SER A 163 13.16 -0.74 9.00
CA SER A 163 12.50 -1.51 10.07
C SER A 163 11.43 -2.44 9.50
N VAL A 164 10.64 -1.96 8.54
CA VAL A 164 9.60 -2.77 7.89
C VAL A 164 10.23 -3.86 7.02
N ASP A 165 11.27 -3.54 6.24
CA ASP A 165 12.02 -4.54 5.47
C ASP A 165 12.59 -5.64 6.38
N ALA A 166 13.20 -5.27 7.50
CA ALA A 166 13.74 -6.23 8.46
C ALA A 166 12.68 -7.19 9.00
N ILE A 167 11.47 -6.71 9.29
CA ILE A 167 10.35 -7.57 9.69
C ILE A 167 9.97 -8.52 8.55
N PHE A 168 9.83 -8.04 7.32
CA PHE A 168 9.46 -8.88 6.19
C PHE A 168 10.51 -9.96 5.90
N GLN A 169 11.79 -9.60 5.88
CA GLN A 169 12.91 -10.50 5.62
C GLN A 169 13.07 -11.60 6.68
N LYS A 170 12.58 -11.39 7.89
CA LYS A 170 12.61 -12.37 8.98
C LYS A 170 11.65 -13.55 8.72
N HIS A 171 10.64 -13.37 7.88
CA HIS A 171 9.58 -14.33 7.63
C HIS A 171 9.57 -14.82 6.18
N THR A 172 10.06 -16.03 5.95
CA THR A 172 10.16 -16.63 4.60
C THR A 172 8.81 -16.86 3.91
N CYS A 173 7.69 -16.78 4.65
CA CYS A 173 6.34 -16.82 4.09
C CYS A 173 5.97 -15.55 3.33
N ALA A 174 6.59 -14.39 3.61
CA ALA A 174 6.42 -13.16 2.87
C ALA A 174 7.12 -13.28 1.51
N LYS A 175 6.37 -13.15 0.41
CA LYS A 175 6.90 -13.34 -0.94
C LYS A 175 6.86 -12.08 -1.79
N LEU A 176 5.97 -11.14 -1.46
CA LEU A 176 5.74 -9.99 -2.31
C LEU A 176 5.16 -8.84 -1.50
N TYR A 177 5.66 -7.64 -1.75
CA TYR A 177 5.04 -6.38 -1.38
C TYR A 177 4.71 -5.59 -2.65
N ILE A 178 3.44 -5.21 -2.83
CA ILE A 178 2.96 -4.39 -3.95
C ILE A 178 2.50 -3.04 -3.43
N ASN A 179 2.87 -1.98 -4.13
CA ASN A 179 2.51 -0.61 -3.78
C ASN A 179 2.35 0.28 -5.03
N GLY A 180 1.89 1.51 -4.81
CA GLY A 180 1.79 2.61 -5.78
C GLY A 180 2.73 3.75 -5.44
N HIS A 181 2.20 4.98 -5.34
CA HIS A 181 2.82 6.23 -4.90
C HIS A 181 3.95 6.75 -5.80
N ASN A 182 4.96 5.97 -6.10
CA ASN A 182 5.97 6.33 -7.09
C ASN A 182 5.46 5.93 -8.48
N HIS A 183 4.96 6.90 -9.23
CA HIS A 183 4.28 6.67 -10.51
C HIS A 183 5.17 6.12 -11.63
N ALA A 184 6.50 6.13 -11.44
CA ALA A 184 7.46 5.60 -12.42
C ALA A 184 7.53 4.07 -12.43
N GLY A 185 6.90 3.40 -11.45
CA GLY A 185 7.01 1.96 -11.30
C GLY A 185 8.41 1.50 -10.89
N TYR A 186 8.51 0.35 -10.28
CA TYR A 186 9.80 -0.25 -9.92
C TYR A 186 9.63 -1.70 -9.51
N HIS A 187 10.63 -2.54 -9.79
CA HIS A 187 10.69 -3.91 -9.28
C HIS A 187 12.08 -4.22 -8.72
N LEU A 188 12.11 -4.82 -7.54
CA LEU A 188 13.31 -5.31 -6.87
C LEU A 188 13.04 -6.70 -6.28
N ASP A 189 13.95 -7.67 -6.50
CA ASP A 189 14.05 -8.91 -5.72
C ASP A 189 15.13 -8.72 -4.64
N SER A 190 14.73 -8.67 -3.39
CA SER A 190 15.63 -8.63 -2.25
C SER A 190 15.57 -9.95 -1.48
N LYS A 191 16.56 -10.81 -1.68
CA LYS A 191 16.69 -12.12 -1.01
C LYS A 191 15.46 -13.04 -1.17
N GLY A 192 14.76 -12.94 -2.30
CA GLY A 192 13.58 -13.76 -2.61
C GLY A 192 12.25 -13.18 -2.15
N LEU A 193 12.26 -11.97 -1.57
CA LEU A 193 11.08 -11.14 -1.38
C LEU A 193 11.02 -10.08 -2.48
N HIS A 194 9.95 -10.04 -3.23
CA HIS A 194 9.76 -9.06 -4.29
C HIS A 194 9.12 -7.78 -3.75
N TYR A 195 9.63 -6.63 -4.19
CA TYR A 195 9.04 -5.30 -4.00
C TYR A 195 8.64 -4.78 -5.37
N LEU A 196 7.34 -4.55 -5.58
CA LEU A 196 6.80 -4.10 -6.86
C LEU A 196 5.97 -2.83 -6.66
N THR A 197 6.44 -1.74 -7.23
CA THR A 197 5.69 -0.50 -7.38
C THR A 197 5.03 -0.50 -8.75
N LEU A 198 3.70 -0.36 -8.81
CA LEU A 198 2.99 -0.24 -10.08
C LEU A 198 3.04 1.20 -10.59
N ASP A 199 2.99 1.33 -11.93
CA ASP A 199 2.92 2.63 -12.59
C ASP A 199 1.67 3.41 -12.21
N GLY A 200 1.79 4.74 -12.09
CA GLY A 200 0.66 5.62 -11.82
C GLY A 200 -0.35 5.64 -12.97
N MET A 201 -1.64 5.51 -12.65
CA MET A 201 -2.72 5.48 -13.65
C MET A 201 -2.91 6.81 -14.38
N VAL A 202 -2.52 7.92 -13.75
CA VAL A 202 -2.88 9.30 -14.16
C VAL A 202 -1.76 10.04 -14.90
N GLU A 203 -0.62 9.39 -15.18
CA GLU A 203 0.55 10.04 -15.77
C GLU A 203 0.37 10.46 -17.22
N THR A 204 -0.57 9.89 -17.94
CA THR A 204 -0.82 10.21 -19.35
C THR A 204 -2.32 10.34 -19.61
N GLU A 205 -2.68 11.27 -20.47
CA GLU A 205 -4.09 11.57 -20.81
C GLU A 205 -4.82 10.39 -21.44
N ASN A 206 -4.13 9.65 -22.31
CA ASN A 206 -4.77 8.67 -23.20
C ASN A 206 -4.35 7.22 -22.92
N THR A 207 -3.45 6.97 -21.97
CA THR A 207 -2.96 5.62 -21.68
C THR A 207 -3.00 5.37 -20.18
N ASN A 208 -3.74 4.36 -19.79
CA ASN A 208 -3.90 3.91 -18.42
C ASN A 208 -2.68 3.08 -17.94
N ALA A 209 -2.65 2.71 -16.67
CA ALA A 209 -1.74 1.73 -16.10
C ALA A 209 -2.48 0.88 -15.08
N PHE A 210 -2.61 -0.41 -15.33
CA PHE A 210 -3.17 -1.39 -14.40
C PHE A 210 -2.66 -2.78 -14.74
N ALA A 211 -2.91 -3.75 -13.89
CA ALA A 211 -2.49 -5.12 -14.12
C ALA A 211 -3.57 -6.14 -13.73
N VAL A 212 -3.50 -7.32 -14.35
CA VAL A 212 -4.16 -8.54 -13.88
C VAL A 212 -3.09 -9.48 -13.37
N ALA A 213 -3.30 -10.07 -12.20
CA ALA A 213 -2.35 -10.94 -11.55
C ALA A 213 -2.92 -12.35 -11.37
N ASP A 214 -2.19 -13.35 -11.84
CA ASP A 214 -2.50 -14.77 -11.66
C ASP A 214 -1.53 -15.36 -10.62
N LEU A 215 -2.08 -15.79 -9.48
CA LEU A 215 -1.31 -16.32 -8.35
C LEU A 215 -1.24 -17.84 -8.42
N TYR A 216 -0.01 -18.35 -8.50
CA TYR A 216 0.34 -19.77 -8.48
C TYR A 216 1.11 -20.11 -7.20
N SER A 217 1.22 -21.38 -6.87
CA SER A 217 1.91 -21.85 -5.65
C SER A 217 3.39 -21.44 -5.58
N ASN A 218 4.05 -21.18 -6.71
CA ASN A 218 5.48 -20.89 -6.79
C ASN A 218 5.81 -19.55 -7.48
N ARG A 219 4.82 -18.76 -7.87
CA ARG A 219 5.03 -17.49 -8.56
C ARG A 219 3.75 -16.64 -8.62
N LEU A 220 3.91 -15.37 -8.90
CA LEU A 220 2.86 -14.47 -9.38
C LEU A 220 3.19 -14.06 -10.82
N GLU A 221 2.23 -14.23 -11.72
CA GLU A 221 2.29 -13.70 -13.09
C GLU A 221 1.43 -12.42 -13.14
N ILE A 222 2.04 -11.33 -13.57
CA ILE A 222 1.39 -10.02 -13.70
C ILE A 222 1.34 -9.67 -15.17
N THR A 223 0.15 -9.58 -15.72
CA THR A 223 -0.10 -9.06 -17.05
C THR A 223 -0.42 -7.57 -16.94
N GLY A 224 0.50 -6.75 -17.40
CA GLY A 224 0.35 -5.29 -17.42
C GLY A 224 -0.48 -4.80 -18.59
N PHE A 225 -1.19 -3.70 -18.38
CA PHE A 225 -2.00 -3.03 -19.39
C PHE A 225 -1.65 -1.54 -19.44
N GLY A 226 -1.75 -0.98 -20.65
CA GLY A 226 -1.36 0.41 -20.88
C GLY A 226 0.14 0.60 -20.71
N ARG A 227 0.56 1.41 -19.72
CA ARG A 227 1.98 1.67 -19.44
C ARG A 227 2.59 0.64 -18.49
N GLN A 228 1.76 -0.11 -17.76
CA GLN A 228 2.25 -1.10 -16.80
C GLN A 228 2.96 -2.25 -17.50
N GLU A 229 4.17 -2.53 -17.09
CA GLU A 229 4.93 -3.70 -17.55
C GLU A 229 4.41 -5.01 -16.97
N SER A 230 4.62 -6.11 -17.70
CA SER A 230 4.30 -7.47 -17.23
C SER A 230 5.49 -8.08 -16.49
N HIS A 231 5.21 -8.86 -15.44
CA HIS A 231 6.23 -9.49 -14.60
C HIS A 231 5.91 -10.97 -14.33
N VAL A 232 6.95 -11.79 -14.14
CA VAL A 232 6.86 -13.14 -13.57
C VAL A 232 7.73 -13.19 -12.32
N LEU A 233 7.11 -13.16 -11.15
CA LEU A 233 7.76 -13.09 -9.86
C LEU A 233 7.79 -14.49 -9.23
N LYS A 234 8.94 -15.14 -9.25
CA LYS A 234 9.11 -16.51 -8.73
C LYS A 234 9.33 -16.49 -7.23
N PHE A 235 8.55 -17.26 -6.49
CA PHE A 235 8.70 -17.43 -5.05
C PHE A 235 9.80 -18.45 -4.74
N ARG A 236 10.75 -18.04 -3.92
CA ARG A 236 11.87 -18.88 -3.44
C ARG A 236 11.63 -19.32 -2.00
#